data_9bd4040af9c9e2c7ea2a7174d109536d
#
_entry.id   9bd4040af9c9e2c7ea2a7174d109536d
#
_cell.length_a   1.000
_cell.length_b   1.000
_cell.length_c   1.000
_cell.angle_alpha   90.00
_cell.angle_beta   90.00
_cell.angle_gamma   90.00
#
_symmetry.space_group_name_H-M   'P 1'
#
loop_
_entity.id
_entity.type
_entity.pdbx_description
1 polymer ?
#
loop_
_entity_poly.entity_id
_entity_poly.type
_entity_poly.pdbx_seq_one_letter_code
_entity_poly.pdbx_strand_id
1 'polypeptide(L)' 'KRYYMELRLQKARNLLMQTDMSVINVALACGFASPSHFSKCYRSHYDTTPYRERGSQASLN' A
#
# COMPACT_ATOMS: atom_id res chain seq x y z
N LYS A 1 8.55 -15.20 6.81
CA LYS A 1 8.42 -14.54 5.52
C LYS A 1 7.07 -13.88 5.38
N ARG A 2 6.03 -14.63 5.65
CA ARG A 2 4.68 -14.11 5.61
C ARG A 2 4.48 -12.96 6.59
N TYR A 3 5.03 -13.14 7.77
CA TYR A 3 4.93 -12.16 8.83
C TYR A 3 5.57 -10.82 8.44
N TYR A 4 6.73 -10.87 7.79
CA TYR A 4 7.40 -9.67 7.31
C TYR A 4 6.57 -8.93 6.27
N MET A 5 6.00 -9.70 5.35
CA MET A 5 5.20 -9.11 4.29
C MET A 5 3.96 -8.46 4.87
N GLU A 6 3.32 -9.10 5.84
CA GLU A 6 2.15 -8.52 6.50
C GLU A 6 2.48 -7.21 7.20
N LEU A 7 3.61 -7.14 7.89
CA LEU A 7 4.03 -5.91 8.56
C LEU A 7 4.29 -4.79 7.57
N ARG A 8 4.95 -5.11 6.47
CA ARG A 8 5.21 -4.12 5.43
C ARG A 8 3.92 -3.59 4.85
N LEU A 9 2.98 -4.47 4.58
CA LEU A 9 1.70 -4.08 4.00
C LEU A 9 0.86 -3.27 4.99
N GLN A 10 0.90 -3.61 6.27
CA GLN A 10 0.21 -2.83 7.28
C GLN A 10 0.77 -1.42 7.37
N LYS A 11 2.09 -1.30 7.36
CA LYS A 11 2.73 0.00 7.38
C LYS A 11 2.37 0.81 6.15
N ALA A 12 2.38 0.16 5.00
CA ALA A 12 2.02 0.82 3.74
C ALA A 12 0.58 1.32 3.78
N ARG A 13 -0.33 0.50 4.28
CA ARG A 13 -1.73 0.89 4.39
C ARG A 13 -1.90 2.11 5.30
N ASN A 14 -1.20 2.12 6.43
CA ASN A 14 -1.25 3.26 7.33
C ASN A 14 -0.75 4.52 6.65
N LEU A 15 0.34 4.43 5.91
CA LEU A 15 0.87 5.59 5.18
C LEU A 15 -0.10 6.06 4.11
N LEU A 16 -0.75 5.14 3.41
CA LEU A 16 -1.73 5.51 2.40
C LEU A 16 -2.94 6.22 2.99
N MET A 17 -3.36 5.79 4.15
CA MET A 17 -4.56 6.32 4.80
C MET A 17 -4.30 7.59 5.60
N GLN A 18 -3.11 7.75 6.14
CA GLN A 18 -2.81 8.82 7.08
C GLN A 18 -1.91 9.92 6.54
N THR A 19 -1.39 9.75 5.33
CA THR A 19 -0.50 10.75 4.74
C THR A 19 -0.90 11.01 3.30
N ASP A 20 -0.30 12.05 2.72
CA ASP A 20 -0.48 12.38 1.30
C ASP A 20 0.61 11.78 0.42
N MET A 21 1.40 10.87 0.96
CA MET A 21 2.47 10.23 0.18
C MET A 21 1.90 9.54 -1.04
N SER A 22 2.60 9.63 -2.16
CA SER A 22 2.20 8.92 -3.36
C SER A 22 2.35 7.42 -3.14
N VAL A 23 1.60 6.64 -3.93
CA VAL A 23 1.69 5.17 -3.86
C VAL A 23 3.12 4.72 -4.13
N ILE A 24 3.80 5.36 -5.07
CA ILE A 24 5.18 5.05 -5.39
C ILE A 24 6.09 5.26 -4.18
N ASN A 25 5.94 6.40 -3.52
CA ASN A 25 6.75 6.71 -2.34
C ASN A 25 6.46 5.76 -1.18
N VAL A 26 5.20 5.41 -0.99
CA VAL A 26 4.83 4.43 0.04
C VAL A 26 5.49 3.08 -0.24
N ALA A 27 5.47 2.65 -1.49
CA ALA A 27 6.10 1.38 -1.86
C ALA A 27 7.58 1.38 -1.52
N LEU A 28 8.29 2.44 -1.89
CA LEU A 28 9.71 2.55 -1.62
C LEU A 28 10.01 2.66 -0.12
N ALA A 29 9.20 3.42 0.59
CA ALA A 29 9.36 3.58 2.03
C ALA A 29 9.18 2.27 2.79
N CYS A 30 8.37 1.37 2.26
CA CYS A 30 8.10 0.09 2.90
C CYS A 30 9.03 -1.02 2.39
N GLY A 31 10.02 -0.68 1.58
CA GLY A 31 11.05 -1.63 1.16
C GLY A 31 10.69 -2.49 -0.03
N PHE A 32 9.71 -2.09 -0.83
CA PHE A 32 9.38 -2.82 -2.04
C PHE A 32 10.29 -2.38 -3.18
N ALA A 33 10.67 -3.32 -4.02
CA ALA A 33 11.59 -3.07 -5.11
C ALA A 33 10.98 -2.18 -6.19
N SER A 34 9.67 -2.30 -6.39
CA SER A 34 8.98 -1.50 -7.39
C SER A 34 7.53 -1.31 -6.99
N PRO A 35 6.87 -0.25 -7.53
CA PRO A 35 5.44 -0.05 -7.26
C PRO A 35 4.58 -1.20 -7.77
N SER A 36 4.98 -1.82 -8.88
CA SER A 36 4.25 -2.98 -9.43
C SER A 36 4.26 -4.15 -8.46
N HIS A 37 5.41 -4.44 -7.89
CA HIS A 37 5.54 -5.50 -6.89
C HIS A 37 4.70 -5.20 -5.66
N PHE A 38 4.75 -3.97 -5.22
CA PHE A 38 3.96 -3.52 -4.09
C PHE A 38 2.47 -3.70 -4.33
N SER A 39 1.98 -3.23 -5.49
CA SER A 39 0.57 -3.35 -5.83
C SER A 39 0.11 -4.79 -5.88
N LYS A 40 0.94 -5.66 -6.43
CA LYS A 40 0.62 -7.08 -6.52
C LYS A 40 0.50 -7.71 -5.13
N CYS A 41 1.44 -7.43 -4.25
CA CYS A 41 1.42 -7.96 -2.89
C CYS A 41 0.24 -7.40 -2.10
N TYR A 42 -0.03 -6.11 -2.26
CA TYR A 42 -1.11 -5.44 -1.59
C TYR A 42 -2.46 -6.06 -1.98
N ARG A 43 -2.64 -6.25 -3.27
CA ARG A 43 -3.87 -6.83 -3.78
C ARG A 43 -4.05 -8.27 -3.29
N SER A 44 -2.97 -9.01 -3.23
CA SER A 44 -3.01 -10.39 -2.74
C SER A 44 -3.43 -10.46 -1.27
N HIS A 45 -3.02 -9.49 -0.49
CA HIS A 45 -3.29 -9.48 0.96
C HIS A 45 -4.62 -8.84 1.32
N TYR A 46 -4.95 -7.70 0.70
CA TYR A 46 -6.14 -6.92 1.05
C TYR A 46 -7.26 -7.01 0.03
N ASP A 47 -7.03 -7.74 -1.05
CA ASP A 47 -8.02 -7.92 -2.11
C ASP A 47 -8.40 -6.62 -2.81
N THR A 48 -7.52 -5.63 -2.76
CA THR A 48 -7.70 -4.35 -3.44
C THR A 48 -6.30 -3.77 -3.71
N THR A 49 -6.21 -2.83 -4.65
CA THR A 49 -4.94 -2.20 -4.96
C THR A 49 -4.73 -0.98 -4.05
N PRO A 50 -3.47 -0.57 -3.83
CA PRO A 50 -3.22 0.63 -3.04
C PRO A 50 -3.79 1.89 -3.69
N TYR A 51 -3.83 1.94 -5.02
CA TYR A 51 -4.43 3.06 -5.73
C TYR A 51 -5.92 3.15 -5.46
N ARG A 52 -6.58 2.02 -5.48
CA ARG A 52 -7.99 1.93 -5.24
C ARG A 52 -8.36 2.28 -3.80
N GLU A 53 -7.54 1.81 -2.87
CA GLU A 53 -7.70 2.10 -1.46
C GLU A 53 -7.70 3.60 -1.21
N ARG A 54 -6.74 4.30 -1.80
CA ARG A 54 -6.64 5.75 -1.66
C ARG A 54 -7.77 6.47 -2.40
N GLY A 55 -8.14 5.96 -3.55
CA GLY A 55 -9.24 6.52 -4.32
C GLY A 55 -10.56 6.43 -3.59
N SER A 56 -10.82 5.30 -2.95
CA SER A 56 -12.03 5.12 -2.15
C SER A 56 -12.08 6.10 -1.00
N GLN A 57 -10.97 6.31 -0.33
CA GLN A 57 -10.88 7.25 0.76
C GLN A 57 -11.13 8.68 0.28
N ALA A 58 -10.54 9.02 -0.86
CA ALA A 58 -10.74 10.34 -1.45
C ALA A 58 -12.18 10.57 -1.87
N SER A 59 -12.84 9.53 -2.35
CA SER A 59 -14.23 9.65 -2.80
C SER A 59 -15.20 9.91 -1.67
N LEU A 60 -14.83 9.56 -0.47
CA LEU A 60 -15.71 9.78 0.68
C LEU A 60 -15.75 11.24 1.11
N ASN A 61 -14.83 12.02 0.61
CA ASN A 61 -14.78 13.44 0.92
C ASN A 61 -15.41 14.25 -0.19
#